data_2a85472072442a5ae06b5575bde5f75c
#
_entry.id   2a85472072442a5ae06b5575bde5f75c
#
_cell.length_a   1.000
_cell.length_b   1.000
_cell.length_c   1.000
_cell.angle_alpha   90.00
_cell.angle_beta   90.00
_cell.angle_gamma   90.00
#
_symmetry.space_group_name_H-M   'P 1'
#
loop_
_entity.id
_entity.type
_entity.pdbx_description
1 polymer ?
#
loop_
_entity_poly.entity_id
_entity_poly.type
_entity_poly.pdbx_seq_one_letter_code
_entity_poly.pdbx_strand_id
1 'polypeptide(L)'
;LSFVIFLQVPEELSIEKQNYIGRSSGPGCIEFSYGEYNEHTITKNAFLPKTGQLFMFPATLQHSVNSFQSDVERISVSGNLKFEYKQ
;
A
#
# COMPACT_ATOMS: atom_id res chain seq x y z
N LEU A 1 -9.11 6.88 11.21
CA LEU A 1 -7.85 6.15 11.01
C LEU A 1 -8.11 4.91 10.18
N SER A 2 -7.40 4.78 9.09
CA SER A 2 -7.52 3.62 8.20
C SER A 2 -6.39 2.64 8.44
N PHE A 3 -6.63 1.38 8.13
CA PHE A 3 -5.59 0.35 8.21
C PHE A 3 -5.71 -0.65 7.08
N VAL A 4 -4.60 -1.31 6.78
CA VAL A 4 -4.57 -2.49 5.92
C VAL A 4 -3.57 -3.49 6.50
N ILE A 5 -4.00 -4.75 6.58
CA ILE A 5 -3.14 -5.87 7.01
C ILE A 5 -2.96 -6.80 5.82
N PHE A 6 -1.73 -7.11 5.49
CA PHE A 6 -1.42 -8.06 4.42
C PHE A 6 -1.27 -9.46 5.01
N LEU A 7 -2.30 -10.30 4.83
CA LEU A 7 -2.33 -11.66 5.39
C LEU A 7 -1.48 -12.62 4.58
N GLN A 8 -1.37 -12.39 3.28
CA GLN A 8 -0.59 -13.24 2.39
C GLN A 8 0.03 -12.39 1.28
N VAL A 9 1.36 -12.38 1.23
CA VAL A 9 2.11 -11.70 0.17
C VAL A 9 3.11 -12.72 -0.39
N PRO A 10 2.80 -13.36 -1.51
CA PRO A 10 3.68 -14.38 -2.08
C PRO A 10 5.04 -13.82 -2.49
N GLU A 11 6.09 -14.63 -2.35
CA GLU A 11 7.45 -14.25 -2.71
C GLU A 11 7.59 -13.89 -4.19
N GLU A 12 6.75 -14.45 -5.04
CA GLU A 12 6.73 -14.16 -6.48
C GLU A 12 6.54 -12.67 -6.78
N LEU A 13 5.85 -11.93 -5.89
CA LEU A 13 5.68 -10.50 -6.06
C LEU A 13 7.00 -9.75 -5.89
N SER A 14 7.87 -10.20 -5.01
CA SER A 14 9.21 -9.64 -4.85
C SER A 14 10.03 -9.83 -6.13
N ILE A 15 9.95 -11.01 -6.73
CA ILE A 15 10.65 -11.32 -7.97
C ILE A 15 10.10 -10.48 -9.12
N GLU A 16 8.78 -10.35 -9.22
CA GLU A 16 8.16 -9.51 -10.25
C GLU A 16 8.59 -8.06 -10.11
N LYS A 17 8.67 -7.53 -8.89
CA LYS A 17 9.12 -6.16 -8.65
C LYS A 17 10.58 -5.96 -9.07
N GLN A 18 11.46 -6.93 -8.79
CA GLN A 18 12.87 -6.84 -9.16
C GLN A 18 13.06 -6.78 -10.68
N ASN A 19 12.19 -7.43 -11.43
CA ASN A 19 12.26 -7.49 -12.88
C ASN A 19 11.42 -6.40 -13.56
N TYR A 20 10.75 -5.58 -12.77
CA TYR A 20 9.85 -4.56 -13.30
C TYR A 20 10.63 -3.39 -13.88
N ILE A 21 10.23 -3.00 -15.09
CA ILE A 21 10.76 -1.83 -15.80
C ILE A 21 9.57 -0.93 -16.12
N GLY A 22 9.50 0.21 -15.45
CA GLY A 22 8.39 1.13 -15.62
C GLY A 22 8.53 2.36 -14.74
N ARG A 23 7.55 3.26 -14.81
CA ARG A 23 7.58 4.54 -14.09
C ARG A 23 6.90 4.52 -12.73
N SER A 24 6.08 3.51 -12.45
CA SER A 24 5.43 3.39 -11.15
C SER A 24 6.37 2.73 -10.16
N SER A 25 5.95 2.67 -8.90
CA SER A 25 6.74 2.06 -7.82
C SER A 25 6.91 0.55 -7.96
N GLY A 26 6.13 -0.07 -8.84
CA GLY A 26 6.24 -1.47 -9.14
C GLY A 26 5.00 -2.28 -8.75
N PRO A 27 4.91 -3.52 -9.27
CA PRO A 27 3.74 -4.36 -9.03
C PRO A 27 3.62 -4.78 -7.56
N GLY A 28 2.40 -4.82 -7.08
CA GLY A 28 2.08 -5.27 -5.72
C GLY A 28 2.36 -4.27 -4.62
N CYS A 29 2.98 -3.13 -4.92
CA CYS A 29 3.32 -2.14 -3.90
C CYS A 29 2.11 -1.36 -3.41
N ILE A 30 2.14 -0.96 -2.13
CA ILE A 30 1.23 0.03 -1.59
C ILE A 30 1.91 1.39 -1.64
N GLU A 31 1.21 2.41 -2.15
CA GLU A 31 1.72 3.77 -2.29
C GLU A 31 0.93 4.73 -1.43
N PHE A 32 1.65 5.66 -0.78
CA PHE A 32 1.06 6.77 -0.06
C PHE A 32 1.52 8.08 -0.70
N SER A 33 0.58 9.00 -0.91
CA SER A 33 0.86 10.31 -1.49
C SER A 33 0.57 11.41 -0.49
N TYR A 34 1.50 12.34 -0.35
CA TYR A 34 1.44 13.45 0.59
C TYR A 34 1.48 14.79 -0.15
N GLY A 35 0.88 15.81 0.45
CA GLY A 35 0.97 17.18 -0.02
C GLY A 35 -0.14 17.57 -0.96
N GLU A 36 -0.09 18.82 -1.42
CA GLU A 36 -1.06 19.35 -2.36
C GLU A 36 -0.77 18.85 -3.77
N TYR A 37 -1.81 18.79 -4.58
CA TYR A 37 -1.70 18.31 -5.95
C TYR A 37 -1.04 19.35 -6.84
N ASN A 38 0.29 19.42 -6.75
CA ASN A 38 1.09 20.16 -7.73
C ASN A 38 2.43 19.46 -7.92
N GLU A 39 3.13 19.81 -8.99
CA GLU A 39 4.34 19.09 -9.41
C GLU A 39 5.51 19.20 -8.43
N HIS A 40 5.47 20.16 -7.53
CA HIS A 40 6.60 20.46 -6.65
C HIS A 40 6.43 19.97 -5.23
N THR A 41 5.21 19.59 -4.81
CA THR A 41 4.92 19.27 -3.41
C THR A 41 4.41 17.86 -3.18
N ILE A 42 4.12 17.09 -4.22
CA ILE A 42 3.68 15.71 -4.05
C ILE A 42 4.85 14.82 -3.71
N THR A 43 4.81 14.21 -2.54
CA THR A 43 5.76 13.19 -2.13
C THR A 43 5.06 11.85 -2.11
N LYS A 44 5.67 10.85 -2.73
CA LYS A 44 5.15 9.49 -2.76
C LYS A 44 6.10 8.55 -2.03
N ASN A 45 5.55 7.73 -1.17
CA ASN A 45 6.28 6.62 -0.55
C ASN A 45 5.58 5.31 -0.92
N ALA A 46 6.37 4.35 -1.34
CA ALA A 46 5.86 3.06 -1.78
C ALA A 46 6.61 1.93 -1.09
N PHE A 47 5.87 0.88 -0.76
CA PHE A 47 6.41 -0.30 -0.06
C PHE A 47 5.87 -1.55 -0.71
N LEU A 48 6.72 -2.57 -0.90
CA LEU A 48 6.24 -3.91 -1.17
C LEU A 48 5.90 -4.55 0.17
N PRO A 49 4.62 -4.83 0.44
CA PRO A 49 4.25 -5.36 1.77
C PRO A 49 4.80 -6.77 1.98
N LYS A 50 4.98 -7.11 3.25
CA LYS A 50 5.36 -8.45 3.68
C LYS A 50 4.17 -9.09 4.39
N THR A 51 4.09 -10.40 4.34
CA THR A 51 3.06 -11.16 5.05
C THR A 51 3.07 -10.79 6.53
N GLY A 52 1.89 -10.47 7.05
CA GLY A 52 1.72 -10.07 8.44
C GLY A 52 1.94 -8.59 8.70
N GLN A 53 2.32 -7.81 7.70
CA GLN A 53 2.58 -6.38 7.89
C GLN A 53 1.29 -5.59 7.96
N LEU A 54 1.23 -4.68 8.94
CA LEU A 54 0.11 -3.76 9.15
C LEU A 54 0.54 -2.34 8.82
N PHE A 55 -0.28 -1.65 8.03
CA PHE A 55 -0.15 -0.22 7.79
C PHE A 55 -1.33 0.50 8.42
N MET A 56 -1.05 1.56 9.20
CA MET A 56 -2.07 2.44 9.78
C MET A 56 -1.78 3.86 9.32
N PHE A 57 -2.81 4.58 8.91
CA PHE A 57 -2.65 5.92 8.34
C PHE A 57 -3.94 6.72 8.51
N PRO A 58 -3.86 8.07 8.47
CA PRO A 58 -5.07 8.89 8.48
C PRO A 58 -5.98 8.55 7.29
N ALA A 59 -7.28 8.52 7.53
CA ALA A 59 -8.25 8.19 6.47
C ALA A 59 -8.21 9.17 5.30
N THR A 60 -7.70 10.39 5.53
CA THR A 60 -7.56 11.41 4.51
C THR A 60 -6.30 11.27 3.66
N LEU A 61 -5.36 10.39 4.05
CA LEU A 61 -4.14 10.18 3.29
C LEU A 61 -4.45 9.41 2.01
N GLN A 62 -4.05 9.97 0.89
CA GLN A 62 -4.25 9.31 -0.40
C GLN A 62 -3.34 8.08 -0.52
N HIS A 63 -3.93 6.96 -0.91
CA HIS A 63 -3.20 5.70 -1.01
C HIS A 63 -3.77 4.84 -2.14
N SER A 64 -2.94 3.94 -2.63
CA SER A 64 -3.34 2.97 -3.65
C SER A 64 -2.47 1.72 -3.54
N VAL A 65 -2.98 0.62 -4.08
CA VAL A 65 -2.23 -0.64 -4.13
C VAL A 65 -2.11 -1.05 -5.60
N ASN A 66 -0.88 -1.22 -6.06
CA ASN A 66 -0.62 -1.53 -7.46
C ASN A 66 -0.98 -2.98 -7.79
N SER A 67 -1.50 -3.18 -9.00
CA SER A 67 -1.75 -4.51 -9.53
C SER A 67 -0.44 -5.23 -9.86
N PHE A 68 -0.52 -6.54 -10.04
CA PHE A 68 0.61 -7.39 -10.42
C PHE A 68 0.14 -8.44 -11.42
N GLN A 69 1.09 -9.06 -12.13
CA GLN A 69 0.78 -10.01 -13.19
C GLN A 69 1.07 -11.48 -12.83
N SER A 70 1.82 -11.72 -11.74
CA SER A 70 2.09 -13.08 -11.29
C SER A 70 0.80 -13.82 -10.96
N ASP A 71 0.74 -15.12 -11.27
CA ASP A 71 -0.43 -15.95 -11.00
C ASP A 71 -0.40 -16.46 -9.56
N VAL A 72 -0.56 -15.54 -8.62
CA VAL A 72 -0.56 -15.80 -7.19
C VAL A 72 -1.63 -14.98 -6.51
N GLU A 73 -2.03 -15.37 -5.31
CA GLU A 73 -2.98 -14.64 -4.49
C GLU A 73 -2.28 -13.79 -3.44
N ARG A 74 -2.60 -12.49 -3.43
CA ARG A 74 -2.29 -11.61 -2.33
C ARG A 74 -3.58 -11.35 -1.56
N ILE A 75 -3.54 -11.54 -0.24
CA ILE A 75 -4.71 -11.40 0.63
C ILE A 75 -4.45 -10.25 1.59
N SER A 76 -5.36 -9.28 1.61
CA SER A 76 -5.31 -8.16 2.55
C SER A 76 -6.69 -7.89 3.13
N VAL A 77 -6.70 -7.32 4.33
CA VAL A 77 -7.91 -6.86 5.00
C VAL A 77 -7.73 -5.40 5.34
N SER A 78 -8.69 -4.58 4.96
CA SER A 78 -8.64 -3.14 5.23
C SER A 78 -9.90 -2.70 5.97
N GLY A 79 -9.80 -1.58 6.68
CA GLY A 79 -10.92 -1.03 7.41
C GLY A 79 -10.60 0.34 7.99
N ASN A 80 -11.56 0.86 8.75
CA ASN A 80 -11.45 2.14 9.41
C ASN A 80 -11.69 1.99 10.89
N LEU A 81 -10.90 2.71 11.68
CA LEU A 81 -11.05 2.78 13.14
C LEU A 81 -11.60 4.15 13.52
N LYS A 82 -12.53 4.16 14.44
CA LYS A 82 -13.08 5.38 15.03
C LYS A 82 -12.68 5.46 16.49
N PHE A 83 -12.32 6.66 16.91
CA PHE A 83 -12.06 6.89 18.33
C PHE A 83 -13.37 7.28 19.00
N GLU A 84 -13.72 6.57 20.05
CA GLU A 84 -14.88 6.87 20.87
C GLU A 84 -14.42 7.28 22.25
N TYR A 85 -14.99 8.40 22.73
CA TYR A 85 -14.73 8.86 24.08
C TYR A 85 -15.87 8.39 24.97
N LYS A 86 -15.52 7.60 25.98
CA LYS A 86 -16.47 7.23 27.01
C LYS A 86 -16.41 8.24 28.14
N GLN A 87 -17.56 8.77 28.45
CA GLN A 87 -17.71 9.66 29.61
C GLN A 87 -18.05 8.86 30.87
#